data_d0e9dad0f64437fc07ce75ba77058690
#
_entry.id   d0e9dad0f64437fc07ce75ba77058690
#
_cell.length_a   1.000
_cell.length_b   1.000
_cell.length_c   1.000
_cell.angle_alpha   90.00
_cell.angle_beta   90.00
_cell.angle_gamma   90.00
#
_symmetry.space_group_name_H-M   'P 1'
#
loop_
_entity.id
_entity.type
_entity.pdbx_description
1 polymer ?
#
loop_
_entity_poly.entity_id
_entity_poly.type
_entity_poly.pdbx_seq_one_letter_code
_entity_poly.pdbx_strand_id
1 'polypeptide(L)'
;AKAISHGINDIRYITGESQHKKHPEKIYRVLDNLLPSEPDAMGTWNSMQLTLSQHRPIKNSVIRIELSPSPEHTRFYDIEDWQKLWQEFAEEFDKQMITGKDGKVRSCPTNLANSKYTVWLHTESKGEVPHLHAAVCRLDEDGNINNDHNIHLRAQHAAERVAKKRGWTTAAQVRNSHIHQVNRDCMDTLKSMQSWSWEEYKDTLIRKGYTVHERNDKKGILRGYAIVKGNTKYKASELGVGRNLMILKLPKTWEKLHHKPQGCALKTTFKDSQTEQSFKPSASADYGRYNTYHPDTVPYTLNHEGKGHKFYIPEKVLDCFNDEFDYRIVANTQELTDMAVAIFVGLLETPNVVTEG
;
A
#
# COMPACT_ATOMS: atom_id res chain seq x y z
N ALA A 1 -8.35 0.11 12.65
CA ALA A 1 -9.09 -0.61 13.69
C ALA A 1 -8.15 -1.24 14.73
N LYS A 2 -8.62 -1.36 15.96
CA LYS A 2 -7.87 -1.93 17.10
C LYS A 2 -8.84 -2.49 18.14
N ALA A 3 -8.56 -3.66 18.68
CA ALA A 3 -9.30 -4.16 19.86
C ALA A 3 -8.71 -3.59 21.14
N ILE A 4 -9.57 -3.15 22.05
CA ILE A 4 -9.22 -2.42 23.29
C ILE A 4 -9.93 -3.00 24.51
N SER A 5 -9.32 -2.83 25.69
CA SER A 5 -9.80 -3.36 26.98
C SER A 5 -10.60 -2.34 27.82
N HIS A 6 -10.54 -1.05 27.50
CA HIS A 6 -11.16 0.05 28.28
C HIS A 6 -12.33 0.67 27.52
N GLY A 7 -13.32 -0.18 27.16
CA GLY A 7 -14.43 0.19 26.28
C GLY A 7 -15.20 1.44 26.68
N ILE A 8 -15.58 1.59 27.96
CA ILE A 8 -16.33 2.78 28.41
C ILE A 8 -15.58 4.09 28.17
N ASN A 9 -14.26 4.13 28.42
CA ASN A 9 -13.49 5.35 28.19
C ASN A 9 -13.38 5.70 26.71
N ASP A 10 -13.29 4.69 25.86
CA ASP A 10 -13.29 4.88 24.41
C ASP A 10 -14.66 5.37 23.92
N ILE A 11 -15.75 4.77 24.40
CA ILE A 11 -17.12 5.20 24.08
C ILE A 11 -17.33 6.66 24.51
N ARG A 12 -16.95 7.04 25.73
CA ARG A 12 -17.02 8.45 26.17
C ARG A 12 -16.21 9.39 25.29
N TYR A 13 -15.06 8.94 24.81
CA TYR A 13 -14.25 9.74 23.87
C TYR A 13 -14.98 9.91 22.53
N ILE A 14 -15.56 8.83 22.03
CA ILE A 14 -16.25 8.80 20.73
C ILE A 14 -17.54 9.65 20.77
N THR A 15 -18.31 9.57 21.87
CA THR A 15 -19.57 10.33 22.04
C THR A 15 -19.37 11.79 22.43
N GLY A 16 -18.13 12.20 22.71
CA GLY A 16 -17.85 13.55 23.17
C GLY A 16 -18.02 13.77 24.68
N GLU A 17 -18.46 12.76 25.44
CA GLU A 17 -18.67 12.83 26.91
C GLU A 17 -17.39 12.74 27.73
N SER A 18 -16.24 12.59 27.08
CA SER A 18 -14.95 12.58 27.78
C SER A 18 -14.58 13.98 28.27
N GLN A 19 -14.15 14.10 29.55
CA GLN A 19 -13.64 15.34 30.13
C GLN A 19 -12.45 15.96 29.38
N HIS A 20 -11.79 15.20 28.53
CA HIS A 20 -10.65 15.65 27.71
C HIS A 20 -11.08 16.24 26.36
N LYS A 21 -12.35 16.22 26.01
CA LYS A 21 -12.88 16.79 24.78
C LYS A 21 -13.06 18.30 24.92
N LYS A 22 -12.40 19.06 24.04
CA LYS A 22 -12.46 20.53 24.04
C LYS A 22 -13.68 21.08 23.29
N HIS A 23 -14.15 20.32 22.28
CA HIS A 23 -15.19 20.77 21.37
C HIS A 23 -16.24 19.66 21.14
N PRO A 24 -17.00 19.27 22.19
CA PRO A 24 -18.02 18.23 22.04
C PRO A 24 -19.13 18.62 21.05
N GLU A 25 -19.36 19.92 20.84
CA GLU A 25 -20.29 20.47 19.84
C GLU A 25 -19.93 20.17 18.39
N LYS A 26 -18.72 19.70 18.15
CA LYS A 26 -18.22 19.27 16.82
C LYS A 26 -18.25 17.76 16.63
N ILE A 27 -19.00 17.06 17.47
CA ILE A 27 -19.13 15.60 17.48
C ILE A 27 -20.60 15.26 17.27
N TYR A 28 -20.89 14.49 16.22
CA TYR A 28 -22.25 14.21 15.79
C TYR A 28 -22.51 12.71 15.75
N ARG A 29 -23.62 12.28 16.30
CA ARG A 29 -24.08 10.90 16.16
C ARG A 29 -24.41 10.61 14.70
N VAL A 30 -23.90 9.51 14.19
CA VAL A 30 -24.15 9.07 12.81
C VAL A 30 -25.17 7.94 12.80
N LEU A 31 -24.89 6.84 13.51
CA LEU A 31 -25.85 5.77 13.67
C LEU A 31 -25.46 4.84 14.84
N ASP A 32 -26.45 4.09 15.30
CA ASP A 32 -26.32 3.00 16.26
C ASP A 32 -26.82 1.70 15.65
N ASN A 33 -26.28 0.57 16.07
CA ASN A 33 -26.75 -0.76 15.68
C ASN A 33 -27.01 -1.63 16.90
N LEU A 34 -28.21 -2.21 16.98
CA LEU A 34 -28.63 -3.12 18.07
C LEU A 34 -28.46 -2.52 19.47
N LEU A 35 -28.52 -1.21 19.57
CA LEU A 35 -28.49 -0.45 20.83
C LEU A 35 -29.87 0.11 21.13
N PRO A 36 -30.19 0.48 22.42
CA PRO A 36 -31.36 1.27 22.74
C PRO A 36 -31.44 2.56 21.94
N SER A 37 -32.62 3.20 21.90
CA SER A 37 -32.74 4.47 21.19
C SER A 37 -31.91 5.54 21.86
N GLU A 38 -30.99 6.16 21.08
CA GLU A 38 -30.12 7.30 21.45
C GLU A 38 -29.46 7.15 22.83
N PRO A 39 -28.70 6.07 23.09
CA PRO A 39 -28.06 5.89 24.39
C PRO A 39 -26.92 6.89 24.55
N ASP A 40 -26.70 7.33 25.79
CA ASP A 40 -25.46 7.98 26.20
C ASP A 40 -24.28 6.97 26.22
N ALA A 41 -23.08 7.43 26.53
CA ALA A 41 -21.91 6.54 26.58
C ALA A 41 -22.08 5.40 27.59
N MET A 42 -22.73 5.67 28.73
CA MET A 42 -22.96 4.65 29.75
C MET A 42 -24.05 3.67 29.33
N GLY A 43 -25.13 4.13 28.73
CA GLY A 43 -26.20 3.27 28.17
C GLY A 43 -25.66 2.36 27.06
N THR A 44 -24.85 2.91 26.16
CA THR A 44 -24.13 2.13 25.13
C THR A 44 -23.27 1.05 25.77
N TRP A 45 -22.43 1.42 26.74
CA TRP A 45 -21.55 0.48 27.41
C TRP A 45 -22.32 -0.61 28.17
N ASN A 46 -23.35 -0.24 28.92
CA ASN A 46 -24.17 -1.21 29.65
C ASN A 46 -24.86 -2.19 28.70
N SER A 47 -25.34 -1.72 27.57
CA SER A 47 -25.93 -2.60 26.54
C SER A 47 -24.90 -3.60 26.00
N MET A 48 -23.68 -3.15 25.70
CA MET A 48 -22.58 -4.04 25.30
C MET A 48 -22.17 -5.02 26.41
N GLN A 49 -22.16 -4.58 27.67
CA GLN A 49 -21.83 -5.43 28.81
C GLN A 49 -22.84 -6.58 28.99
N LEU A 50 -24.12 -6.36 28.70
CA LEU A 50 -25.12 -7.43 28.73
C LEU A 50 -24.78 -8.55 27.74
N THR A 51 -24.40 -8.20 26.50
CA THR A 51 -23.95 -9.20 25.52
C THR A 51 -22.64 -9.87 25.97
N LEU A 52 -21.66 -9.09 26.43
CA LEU A 52 -20.36 -9.61 26.89
C LEU A 52 -20.48 -10.53 28.10
N SER A 53 -21.46 -10.32 28.99
CA SER A 53 -21.67 -11.13 30.20
C SER A 53 -22.13 -12.57 29.88
N GLN A 54 -22.62 -12.81 28.70
CA GLN A 54 -23.05 -14.13 28.22
C GLN A 54 -21.88 -15.02 27.78
N HIS A 55 -20.67 -14.49 27.76
CA HIS A 55 -19.47 -15.17 27.31
C HIS A 55 -18.38 -15.21 28.39
N ARG A 56 -17.37 -16.05 28.21
CA ARG A 56 -16.17 -16.00 29.05
C ARG A 56 -15.52 -14.63 28.95
N PRO A 57 -14.86 -14.15 30.02
CA PRO A 57 -14.20 -12.85 29.99
C PRO A 57 -13.29 -12.68 28.79
N ILE A 58 -13.52 -11.62 28.03
CA ILE A 58 -12.72 -11.23 26.85
C ILE A 58 -11.84 -10.05 27.26
N LYS A 59 -10.52 -10.19 27.13
CA LYS A 59 -9.56 -9.15 27.55
C LYS A 59 -9.79 -7.81 26.81
N ASN A 60 -10.01 -7.88 25.48
CA ASN A 60 -10.31 -6.73 24.66
C ASN A 60 -11.77 -6.83 24.22
N SER A 61 -12.64 -6.11 24.87
CA SER A 61 -14.09 -6.25 24.72
C SER A 61 -14.71 -5.38 23.63
N VAL A 62 -13.97 -4.39 23.14
CA VAL A 62 -14.44 -3.44 22.12
C VAL A 62 -13.44 -3.37 20.97
N ILE A 63 -13.96 -3.26 19.75
CA ILE A 63 -13.20 -2.91 18.56
C ILE A 63 -13.43 -1.43 18.29
N ARG A 64 -12.37 -0.64 18.39
CA ARG A 64 -12.36 0.74 17.93
C ARG A 64 -12.00 0.78 16.45
N ILE A 65 -12.82 1.47 15.67
CA ILE A 65 -12.58 1.72 14.24
C ILE A 65 -12.55 3.24 14.03
N GLU A 66 -11.61 3.68 13.23
CA GLU A 66 -11.49 5.06 12.78
C GLU A 66 -11.44 5.04 11.25
N LEU A 67 -12.31 5.82 10.60
CA LEU A 67 -12.42 5.92 9.16
C LEU A 67 -12.29 7.39 8.75
N SER A 68 -11.18 7.72 8.10
CA SER A 68 -10.84 9.09 7.70
C SER A 68 -10.63 9.15 6.19
N PRO A 69 -11.68 9.41 5.41
CA PRO A 69 -11.56 9.65 3.98
C PRO A 69 -10.89 10.99 3.70
N SER A 70 -10.40 11.18 2.48
CA SER A 70 -9.87 12.48 2.06
C SER A 70 -10.97 13.54 2.06
N PRO A 71 -10.72 14.76 2.59
CA PRO A 71 -11.71 15.84 2.61
C PRO A 71 -12.27 16.19 1.23
N GLU A 72 -11.50 16.01 0.18
CA GLU A 72 -11.95 16.25 -1.21
C GLU A 72 -13.16 15.39 -1.61
N HIS A 73 -13.29 14.18 -1.02
CA HIS A 73 -14.37 13.25 -1.31
C HIS A 73 -15.61 13.45 -0.42
N THR A 74 -15.45 14.13 0.71
CA THR A 74 -16.52 14.25 1.73
C THR A 74 -16.89 15.68 2.06
N ARG A 75 -16.43 16.63 1.26
CA ARG A 75 -16.63 18.08 1.48
C ARG A 75 -18.11 18.48 1.63
N PHE A 76 -18.99 17.78 0.95
CA PHE A 76 -20.44 18.10 0.91
C PHE A 76 -21.29 17.00 1.54
N TYR A 77 -20.68 16.10 2.32
CA TYR A 77 -21.41 15.02 2.97
C TYR A 77 -22.31 15.56 4.08
N ASP A 78 -23.55 15.13 4.05
CA ASP A 78 -24.47 15.18 5.19
C ASP A 78 -24.36 13.91 6.06
N ILE A 79 -25.18 13.83 7.10
CA ILE A 79 -25.17 12.67 8.01
C ILE A 79 -25.56 11.38 7.29
N GLU A 80 -26.49 11.42 6.34
CA GLU A 80 -26.91 10.24 5.57
C GLU A 80 -25.77 9.70 4.69
N ASP A 81 -24.95 10.58 4.12
CA ASP A 81 -23.79 10.18 3.33
C ASP A 81 -22.74 9.49 4.21
N TRP A 82 -22.54 9.99 5.43
CA TRP A 82 -21.66 9.36 6.41
C TRP A 82 -22.21 8.00 6.88
N GLN A 83 -23.52 7.86 7.03
CA GLN A 83 -24.17 6.57 7.33
C GLN A 83 -23.93 5.56 6.21
N LYS A 84 -24.16 5.95 4.94
CA LYS A 84 -23.90 5.10 3.77
C LYS A 84 -22.44 4.68 3.69
N LEU A 85 -21.52 5.62 3.93
CA LEU A 85 -20.07 5.32 3.92
C LEU A 85 -19.71 4.29 4.99
N TRP A 86 -20.26 4.44 6.21
CA TRP A 86 -20.04 3.47 7.27
C TRP A 86 -20.60 2.10 6.92
N GLN A 87 -21.83 2.03 6.40
CA GLN A 87 -22.47 0.77 6.02
C GLN A 87 -21.66 0.02 4.96
N GLU A 88 -21.24 0.70 3.90
CA GLU A 88 -20.36 0.12 2.88
C GLU A 88 -19.02 -0.38 3.46
N PHE A 89 -18.44 0.39 4.37
CA PHE A 89 -17.22 -0.01 5.04
C PHE A 89 -17.42 -1.25 5.93
N ALA A 90 -18.49 -1.28 6.73
CA ALA A 90 -18.80 -2.40 7.61
C ALA A 90 -19.06 -3.69 6.82
N GLU A 91 -19.81 -3.61 5.71
CA GLU A 91 -19.99 -4.75 4.81
C GLU A 91 -18.66 -5.28 4.25
N GLU A 92 -17.80 -4.39 3.74
CA GLU A 92 -16.51 -4.80 3.23
C GLU A 92 -15.59 -5.29 4.34
N PHE A 93 -15.69 -4.75 5.55
CA PHE A 93 -14.93 -5.20 6.71
C PHE A 93 -15.30 -6.63 7.10
N ASP A 94 -16.59 -6.95 7.13
CA ASP A 94 -17.10 -8.27 7.47
C ASP A 94 -16.69 -9.33 6.45
N LYS A 95 -16.67 -8.99 5.16
CA LYS A 95 -16.27 -9.92 4.08
C LYS A 95 -14.78 -10.28 4.07
N GLN A 96 -13.92 -9.56 4.81
CA GLN A 96 -12.48 -9.80 4.74
C GLN A 96 -12.07 -11.12 5.40
N MET A 97 -11.35 -11.94 4.65
CA MET A 97 -10.54 -13.05 5.18
C MET A 97 -9.06 -12.68 5.10
N ILE A 98 -8.35 -12.79 6.20
CA ILE A 98 -6.91 -12.55 6.22
C ILE A 98 -6.20 -13.88 6.15
N THR A 99 -5.45 -14.08 5.06
CA THR A 99 -4.66 -15.28 4.83
C THR A 99 -3.17 -15.01 5.07
N GLY A 100 -2.47 -15.99 5.59
CA GLY A 100 -1.01 -15.96 5.72
C GLY A 100 -0.31 -16.24 4.39
N LYS A 101 1.01 -16.08 4.36
CA LYS A 101 1.83 -16.40 3.19
C LYS A 101 1.77 -17.87 2.78
N ASP A 102 1.40 -18.74 3.70
CA ASP A 102 1.18 -20.18 3.53
C ASP A 102 -0.23 -20.53 3.01
N GLY A 103 -1.03 -19.51 2.64
CA GLY A 103 -2.40 -19.67 2.17
C GLY A 103 -3.43 -20.00 3.25
N LYS A 104 -3.01 -20.19 4.51
CA LYS A 104 -3.94 -20.50 5.61
C LYS A 104 -4.68 -19.28 6.07
N VAL A 105 -5.97 -19.42 6.33
CA VAL A 105 -6.80 -18.38 6.93
C VAL A 105 -6.28 -18.08 8.34
N ARG A 106 -5.94 -16.81 8.59
CA ARG A 106 -5.48 -16.29 9.88
C ARG A 106 -6.57 -15.55 10.63
N SER A 107 -7.49 -14.96 9.90
CA SER A 107 -8.65 -14.26 10.47
C SER A 107 -9.87 -14.52 9.59
N CYS A 108 -10.88 -15.16 10.17
CA CYS A 108 -12.17 -15.39 9.52
C CYS A 108 -12.95 -14.07 9.39
N PRO A 109 -13.99 -14.02 8.56
CA PRO A 109 -14.94 -12.92 8.52
C PRO A 109 -15.44 -12.52 9.91
N THR A 110 -15.74 -11.24 10.08
CA THR A 110 -16.41 -10.69 11.27
C THR A 110 -17.90 -10.59 11.00
N ASN A 111 -18.67 -10.19 12.00
CA ASN A 111 -20.10 -10.04 11.92
C ASN A 111 -20.54 -8.71 12.61
N LEU A 112 -20.04 -7.58 12.08
CA LEU A 112 -20.41 -6.26 12.59
C LEU A 112 -21.89 -6.00 12.42
N ALA A 113 -22.48 -6.49 11.33
CA ALA A 113 -23.91 -6.34 11.07
C ALA A 113 -24.78 -6.88 12.21
N ASN A 114 -24.33 -7.95 12.90
CA ASN A 114 -25.01 -8.53 14.06
C ASN A 114 -24.33 -8.18 15.39
N SER A 115 -23.52 -7.14 15.43
CA SER A 115 -22.86 -6.67 16.64
C SER A 115 -23.38 -5.32 17.09
N LYS A 116 -23.44 -5.08 18.39
CA LYS A 116 -23.76 -3.75 18.93
C LYS A 116 -22.64 -2.78 18.62
N TYR A 117 -22.98 -1.64 18.04
CA TYR A 117 -22.01 -0.57 17.83
C TYR A 117 -22.65 0.82 17.79
N THR A 118 -21.84 1.84 18.04
CA THR A 118 -22.18 3.25 17.86
C THR A 118 -21.13 3.91 16.98
N VAL A 119 -21.56 4.82 16.08
CA VAL A 119 -20.72 5.54 15.13
C VAL A 119 -20.93 7.04 15.23
N TRP A 120 -19.86 7.78 15.32
CA TRP A 120 -19.87 9.21 15.51
C TRP A 120 -18.91 9.92 14.55
N LEU A 121 -19.35 11.07 14.03
CA LEU A 121 -18.56 11.93 13.19
C LEU A 121 -17.84 12.98 14.06
N HIS A 122 -16.53 13.05 13.94
CA HIS A 122 -15.69 14.06 14.57
C HIS A 122 -15.21 15.06 13.52
N THR A 123 -15.41 16.35 13.76
CA THR A 123 -14.92 17.46 12.92
C THR A 123 -13.92 18.35 13.65
N GLU A 124 -13.52 17.99 14.87
CA GLU A 124 -12.66 18.77 15.78
C GLU A 124 -11.16 18.53 15.58
N SER A 125 -10.74 17.70 14.64
CA SER A 125 -9.33 17.34 14.48
C SER A 125 -8.44 18.54 14.16
N LYS A 126 -7.13 18.43 14.48
CA LYS A 126 -6.12 19.45 14.18
C LYS A 126 -5.90 19.62 12.67
N GLY A 127 -6.75 20.08 11.94
CA GLY A 127 -6.75 20.22 10.48
C GLY A 127 -8.16 20.12 9.93
N GLU A 128 -9.13 20.07 10.85
CA GLU A 128 -10.57 20.06 10.55
C GLU A 128 -10.96 18.97 9.53
N VAL A 129 -10.25 17.83 9.57
CA VAL A 129 -10.54 16.67 8.71
C VAL A 129 -11.66 15.87 9.36
N PRO A 130 -12.87 15.81 8.75
CA PRO A 130 -13.95 14.99 9.27
C PRO A 130 -13.59 13.51 9.21
N HIS A 131 -13.93 12.78 10.28
CA HIS A 131 -13.67 11.34 10.36
C HIS A 131 -14.65 10.64 11.28
N LEU A 132 -14.95 9.38 10.96
CA LEU A 132 -15.81 8.54 11.78
C LEU A 132 -14.98 7.83 12.85
N HIS A 133 -15.56 7.79 14.04
CA HIS A 133 -15.16 6.88 15.11
C HIS A 133 -16.29 5.90 15.40
N ALA A 134 -15.96 4.63 15.54
CA ALA A 134 -16.90 3.61 15.95
C ALA A 134 -16.37 2.77 17.10
N ALA A 135 -17.24 2.46 18.05
CA ALA A 135 -17.04 1.46 19.07
C ALA A 135 -17.96 0.27 18.78
N VAL A 136 -17.40 -0.89 18.52
CA VAL A 136 -18.12 -2.12 18.19
C VAL A 136 -17.93 -3.13 19.31
N CYS A 137 -19.00 -3.73 19.81
CA CYS A 137 -18.91 -4.85 20.74
C CYS A 137 -18.16 -6.00 20.05
N ARG A 138 -17.20 -6.58 20.75
CA ARG A 138 -16.41 -7.66 20.18
C ARG A 138 -17.14 -8.99 20.11
N LEU A 139 -18.24 -9.10 20.82
CA LEU A 139 -19.15 -10.24 20.74
C LEU A 139 -20.36 -9.83 19.91
N ASP A 140 -20.75 -10.66 18.95
CA ASP A 140 -22.02 -10.49 18.23
C ASP A 140 -23.20 -11.00 19.08
N GLU A 141 -24.43 -10.77 18.63
CA GLU A 141 -25.62 -11.19 19.37
C GLU A 141 -25.83 -12.73 19.35
N ASP A 142 -25.14 -13.45 18.49
CA ASP A 142 -25.14 -14.93 18.47
C ASP A 142 -24.06 -15.53 19.41
N GLY A 143 -23.31 -14.70 20.11
CA GLY A 143 -22.26 -15.12 21.03
C GLY A 143 -20.92 -15.44 20.38
N ASN A 144 -20.71 -15.09 19.10
CA ASN A 144 -19.46 -15.31 18.42
C ASN A 144 -18.50 -14.13 18.61
N ILE A 145 -17.21 -14.43 18.71
CA ILE A 145 -16.19 -13.39 18.86
C ILE A 145 -15.76 -12.87 17.49
N ASN A 146 -15.93 -11.57 17.26
CA ASN A 146 -15.28 -10.87 16.14
C ASN A 146 -13.78 -10.93 16.32
N ASN A 147 -13.10 -11.65 15.44
CA ASN A 147 -11.65 -11.92 15.53
C ASN A 147 -10.85 -10.65 15.33
N ASP A 148 -9.96 -10.33 16.27
CA ASP A 148 -9.09 -9.14 16.24
C ASP A 148 -7.69 -9.41 15.65
N HIS A 149 -7.40 -10.63 15.24
CA HIS A 149 -6.12 -10.95 14.62
C HIS A 149 -5.96 -10.21 13.30
N ASN A 150 -4.88 -9.43 13.18
CA ASN A 150 -4.62 -8.58 12.02
C ASN A 150 -5.78 -7.62 11.66
N ILE A 151 -6.56 -7.17 12.64
CA ILE A 151 -7.74 -6.34 12.43
C ILE A 151 -7.43 -5.01 11.71
N HIS A 152 -6.20 -4.50 11.86
CA HIS A 152 -5.74 -3.32 11.14
C HIS A 152 -5.64 -3.57 9.63
N LEU A 153 -5.18 -4.76 9.20
CA LEU A 153 -5.15 -5.15 7.78
C LEU A 153 -6.57 -5.30 7.22
N ARG A 154 -7.48 -5.90 8.01
CA ARG A 154 -8.90 -5.99 7.65
C ARG A 154 -9.47 -4.62 7.35
N ALA A 155 -9.25 -3.65 8.24
CA ALA A 155 -9.72 -2.27 8.06
C ALA A 155 -9.12 -1.61 6.82
N GLN A 156 -7.82 -1.81 6.57
CA GLN A 156 -7.15 -1.27 5.37
C GLN A 156 -7.75 -1.85 4.08
N HIS A 157 -7.94 -3.17 4.02
CA HIS A 157 -8.51 -3.83 2.84
C HIS A 157 -9.96 -3.39 2.60
N ALA A 158 -10.78 -3.28 3.67
CA ALA A 158 -12.15 -2.79 3.57
C ALA A 158 -12.18 -1.35 3.04
N ALA A 159 -11.40 -0.44 3.64
CA ALA A 159 -11.30 0.95 3.21
C ALA A 159 -10.83 1.08 1.74
N GLU A 160 -9.85 0.27 1.33
CA GLU A 160 -9.38 0.25 -0.05
C GLU A 160 -10.46 -0.20 -1.05
N ARG A 161 -11.26 -1.22 -0.69
CA ARG A 161 -12.37 -1.68 -1.52
C ARG A 161 -13.46 -0.63 -1.64
N VAL A 162 -13.83 0.04 -0.54
CA VAL A 162 -14.80 1.14 -0.56
C VAL A 162 -14.29 2.29 -1.45
N ALA A 163 -13.02 2.69 -1.28
CA ALA A 163 -12.41 3.73 -2.10
C ALA A 163 -12.48 3.38 -3.60
N LYS A 164 -12.13 2.14 -3.96
CA LYS A 164 -12.23 1.67 -5.36
C LYS A 164 -13.66 1.67 -5.89
N LYS A 165 -14.64 1.19 -5.10
CA LYS A 165 -16.07 1.20 -5.48
C LYS A 165 -16.59 2.62 -5.75
N ARG A 166 -16.13 3.58 -4.96
CA ARG A 166 -16.50 4.99 -5.08
C ARG A 166 -15.66 5.77 -6.10
N GLY A 167 -14.69 5.14 -6.78
CA GLY A 167 -13.78 5.81 -7.69
C GLY A 167 -12.81 6.79 -7.01
N TRP A 168 -12.57 6.62 -5.72
CA TRP A 168 -11.67 7.44 -4.94
C TRP A 168 -10.21 7.00 -5.08
N THR A 169 -9.31 7.95 -4.96
CA THR A 169 -7.88 7.63 -4.85
C THR A 169 -7.62 6.86 -3.56
N THR A 170 -7.04 5.67 -3.68
CA THR A 170 -6.75 4.83 -2.49
C THR A 170 -5.52 5.34 -1.73
N ALA A 171 -5.45 5.04 -0.43
CA ALA A 171 -4.28 5.36 0.39
C ALA A 171 -2.99 4.72 -0.17
N ALA A 172 -3.10 3.53 -0.77
CA ALA A 172 -1.98 2.88 -1.44
C ALA A 172 -1.48 3.66 -2.66
N GLN A 173 -2.38 4.18 -3.50
CA GLN A 173 -2.03 5.01 -4.65
C GLN A 173 -1.36 6.32 -4.21
N VAL A 174 -1.90 7.01 -3.20
CA VAL A 174 -1.29 8.21 -2.62
C VAL A 174 0.12 7.92 -2.10
N ARG A 175 0.26 6.83 -1.32
CA ARG A 175 1.57 6.42 -0.81
C ARG A 175 2.56 6.12 -1.92
N ASN A 176 2.16 5.40 -2.96
CA ASN A 176 3.01 5.06 -4.11
C ASN A 176 3.44 6.33 -4.86
N SER A 177 2.51 7.26 -5.13
CA SER A 177 2.84 8.55 -5.74
C SER A 177 3.90 9.31 -4.94
N HIS A 178 3.77 9.33 -3.60
CA HIS A 178 4.76 9.96 -2.74
C HIS A 178 6.11 9.22 -2.77
N ILE A 179 6.11 7.88 -2.77
CA ILE A 179 7.34 7.08 -2.90
C ILE A 179 8.07 7.44 -4.20
N HIS A 180 7.35 7.52 -5.32
CA HIS A 180 7.92 7.91 -6.60
C HIS A 180 8.49 9.33 -6.60
N GLN A 181 7.79 10.28 -5.96
CA GLN A 181 8.30 11.63 -5.82
C GLN A 181 9.58 11.69 -4.99
N VAL A 182 9.59 11.03 -3.82
CA VAL A 182 10.78 10.99 -2.95
C VAL A 182 11.93 10.28 -3.66
N ASN A 183 11.65 9.21 -4.39
CA ASN A 183 12.67 8.51 -5.20
C ASN A 183 13.29 9.44 -6.24
N ARG A 184 12.48 10.15 -7.05
CA ARG A 184 12.98 11.12 -8.03
C ARG A 184 13.88 12.16 -7.38
N ASP A 185 13.44 12.75 -6.28
CA ASP A 185 14.22 13.77 -5.57
C ASP A 185 15.55 13.24 -5.03
N CYS A 186 15.58 11.98 -4.61
CA CYS A 186 16.81 11.27 -4.22
C CYS A 186 17.74 11.05 -5.40
N MET A 187 17.22 10.55 -6.51
CA MET A 187 17.98 10.28 -7.73
C MET A 187 18.52 11.56 -8.35
N ASP A 188 17.71 12.62 -8.40
CA ASP A 188 18.15 13.93 -8.91
C ASP A 188 19.21 14.57 -8.02
N THR A 189 19.11 14.35 -6.71
CA THR A 189 20.17 14.76 -5.77
C THR A 189 21.48 14.03 -6.08
N LEU A 190 21.42 12.70 -6.26
CA LEU A 190 22.61 11.93 -6.63
C LEU A 190 23.21 12.39 -7.97
N LYS A 191 22.37 12.68 -8.98
CA LYS A 191 22.80 13.18 -10.29
C LYS A 191 23.47 14.54 -10.23
N SER A 192 23.05 15.41 -9.32
CA SER A 192 23.58 16.78 -9.21
C SER A 192 24.91 16.87 -8.45
N MET A 193 25.30 15.84 -7.71
CA MET A 193 26.54 15.83 -6.91
C MET A 193 27.77 15.61 -7.77
N GLN A 194 28.82 16.42 -7.57
CA GLN A 194 30.10 16.29 -8.29
C GLN A 194 30.95 15.12 -7.79
N SER A 195 30.84 14.81 -6.51
CA SER A 195 31.51 13.69 -5.86
C SER A 195 30.58 13.05 -4.85
N TRP A 196 30.76 11.77 -4.58
CA TRP A 196 29.94 11.10 -3.59
C TRP A 196 30.30 11.57 -2.17
N SER A 197 29.30 12.08 -1.46
CA SER A 197 29.35 12.41 -0.03
C SER A 197 28.00 12.18 0.62
N TRP A 198 27.97 11.45 1.74
CA TRP A 198 26.74 11.25 2.49
C TRP A 198 26.19 12.57 3.05
N GLU A 199 27.04 13.42 3.57
CA GLU A 199 26.63 14.70 4.16
C GLU A 199 26.03 15.63 3.10
N GLU A 200 26.67 15.76 1.93
CA GLU A 200 26.13 16.56 0.83
C GLU A 200 24.78 16.01 0.34
N TYR A 201 24.65 14.69 0.21
CA TYR A 201 23.37 14.05 -0.16
C TYR A 201 22.28 14.37 0.84
N LYS A 202 22.56 14.18 2.14
CA LYS A 202 21.63 14.47 3.22
C LYS A 202 21.22 15.93 3.25
N ASP A 203 22.18 16.85 3.22
CA ASP A 203 21.95 18.28 3.28
C ASP A 203 21.13 18.79 2.08
N THR A 204 21.37 18.23 0.90
CA THR A 204 20.58 18.57 -0.28
C THR A 204 19.13 18.10 -0.16
N LEU A 205 18.87 16.92 0.40
CA LEU A 205 17.51 16.46 0.69
C LEU A 205 16.83 17.34 1.75
N ILE A 206 17.56 17.79 2.77
CA ILE A 206 17.04 18.71 3.78
C ILE A 206 16.66 20.05 3.12
N ARG A 207 17.49 20.59 2.22
CA ARG A 207 17.17 21.80 1.45
C ARG A 207 15.94 21.64 0.55
N LYS A 208 15.65 20.43 0.08
CA LYS A 208 14.42 20.10 -0.66
C LYS A 208 13.18 19.92 0.25
N GLY A 209 13.31 20.16 1.56
CA GLY A 209 12.20 20.12 2.52
C GLY A 209 11.95 18.76 3.14
N TYR A 210 12.88 17.82 3.03
CA TYR A 210 12.81 16.52 3.69
C TYR A 210 13.49 16.55 5.05
N THR A 211 13.05 15.69 5.97
CA THR A 211 13.82 15.35 7.17
C THR A 211 14.47 13.98 6.97
N VAL A 212 15.77 13.89 7.21
CA VAL A 212 16.52 12.63 7.07
C VAL A 212 16.83 12.07 8.46
N HIS A 213 16.32 10.87 8.74
CA HIS A 213 16.57 10.14 9.98
C HIS A 213 17.63 9.07 9.73
N GLU A 214 18.78 9.24 10.31
CA GLU A 214 19.86 8.26 10.28
C GLU A 214 19.59 7.11 11.28
N ARG A 215 20.02 5.92 10.91
CA ARG A 215 20.04 4.76 11.79
C ARG A 215 21.45 4.25 11.93
N ASN A 216 22.07 4.55 13.05
CA ASN A 216 23.41 4.12 13.40
C ASN A 216 23.38 2.85 14.25
N ASP A 217 24.43 2.04 14.15
CA ASP A 217 24.62 0.92 15.06
C ASP A 217 25.21 1.38 16.43
N LYS A 218 25.42 0.43 17.34
CA LYS A 218 25.99 0.70 18.67
C LYS A 218 27.40 1.32 18.63
N LYS A 219 28.09 1.25 17.48
CA LYS A 219 29.44 1.82 17.26
C LYS A 219 29.37 3.17 16.54
N GLY A 220 28.18 3.73 16.34
CA GLY A 220 27.98 5.00 15.62
C GLY A 220 28.06 4.89 14.10
N ILE A 221 28.19 3.68 13.54
CA ILE A 221 28.30 3.49 12.10
C ILE A 221 26.90 3.57 11.46
N LEU A 222 26.75 4.40 10.44
CA LEU A 222 25.53 4.56 9.67
C LEU A 222 25.15 3.26 8.94
N ARG A 223 24.03 2.65 9.30
CA ARG A 223 23.51 1.38 8.75
C ARG A 223 22.28 1.55 7.89
N GLY A 224 21.68 2.72 7.91
CA GLY A 224 20.50 3.00 7.11
C GLY A 224 19.95 4.38 7.37
N TYR A 225 18.96 4.77 6.59
CA TYR A 225 18.26 6.02 6.79
C TYR A 225 16.80 5.90 6.37
N ALA A 226 16.01 6.90 6.77
CA ALA A 226 14.66 7.09 6.30
C ALA A 226 14.44 8.58 6.02
N ILE A 227 13.61 8.85 5.03
CA ILE A 227 13.21 10.19 4.62
C ILE A 227 11.80 10.45 5.13
N VAL A 228 11.57 11.61 5.73
CA VAL A 228 10.24 12.05 6.17
C VAL A 228 9.80 13.23 5.32
N LYS A 229 8.58 13.12 4.77
CA LYS A 229 7.86 14.19 4.08
C LYS A 229 6.54 14.42 4.80
N GLY A 230 6.35 15.61 5.36
CA GLY A 230 5.22 15.86 6.27
C GLY A 230 5.21 14.87 7.43
N ASN A 231 4.12 14.14 7.61
CA ASN A 231 3.98 13.15 8.68
C ASN A 231 4.35 11.71 8.24
N THR A 232 4.80 11.53 7.01
CA THR A 232 5.02 10.18 6.47
C THR A 232 6.52 9.86 6.38
N LYS A 233 6.88 8.69 6.90
CA LYS A 233 8.25 8.17 6.89
C LYS A 233 8.42 7.08 5.82
N TYR A 234 9.46 7.23 4.99
CA TYR A 234 9.85 6.30 3.93
C TYR A 234 11.22 5.73 4.24
N LYS A 235 11.33 4.42 4.35
CA LYS A 235 12.62 3.75 4.52
C LYS A 235 13.37 3.73 3.19
N ALA A 236 14.69 3.88 3.23
CA ALA A 236 15.54 3.78 2.03
C ALA A 236 15.32 2.48 1.22
N SER A 237 14.93 1.38 1.91
CA SER A 237 14.62 0.10 1.27
C SER A 237 13.28 0.06 0.52
N GLU A 238 12.41 1.05 0.74
CA GLU A 238 11.11 1.21 0.07
C GLU A 238 11.23 2.16 -1.13
N LEU A 239 12.35 2.91 -1.19
CA LEU A 239 12.65 3.85 -2.25
C LEU A 239 13.52 3.17 -3.30
N GLY A 240 13.16 3.35 -4.55
CA GLY A 240 13.95 2.91 -5.68
C GLY A 240 13.86 1.42 -6.03
N VAL A 241 14.20 1.15 -7.27
CA VAL A 241 14.23 -0.20 -7.84
C VAL A 241 15.47 -0.94 -7.31
N GLY A 242 15.31 -2.22 -6.96
CA GLY A 242 16.42 -3.04 -6.49
C GLY A 242 17.08 -2.54 -5.22
N ARG A 243 16.40 -1.66 -4.46
CA ARG A 243 16.94 -1.06 -3.22
C ARG A 243 18.23 -0.26 -3.44
N ASN A 244 18.37 0.38 -4.60
CA ASN A 244 19.55 1.15 -5.01
C ASN A 244 19.83 2.36 -4.10
N LEU A 245 18.83 2.86 -3.36
CA LEU A 245 18.97 3.96 -2.41
C LEU A 245 19.34 3.51 -0.98
N MET A 246 19.58 2.22 -0.75
CA MET A 246 20.10 1.78 0.55
C MET A 246 21.53 2.32 0.75
N ILE A 247 21.87 2.69 2.00
CA ILE A 247 23.14 3.36 2.35
C ILE A 247 24.38 2.68 1.75
N LEU A 248 24.44 1.35 1.77
CA LEU A 248 25.57 0.59 1.22
C LEU A 248 25.61 0.58 -0.32
N LYS A 249 24.51 0.93 -0.97
CA LYS A 249 24.40 0.95 -2.44
C LYS A 249 24.51 2.37 -3.02
N LEU A 250 24.32 3.40 -2.22
CA LEU A 250 24.34 4.80 -2.68
C LEU A 250 25.63 5.18 -3.43
N PRO A 251 26.84 4.86 -2.94
CA PRO A 251 28.06 5.19 -3.67
C PRO A 251 28.08 4.58 -5.08
N LYS A 252 27.75 3.29 -5.17
CA LYS A 252 27.67 2.58 -6.46
C LYS A 252 26.56 3.11 -7.37
N THR A 253 25.45 3.55 -6.79
CA THR A 253 24.34 4.19 -7.55
C THR A 253 24.80 5.53 -8.09
N TRP A 254 25.51 6.33 -7.29
CA TRP A 254 26.10 7.60 -7.74
C TRP A 254 27.11 7.37 -8.87
N GLU A 255 28.03 6.39 -8.73
CA GLU A 255 28.99 6.01 -9.77
C GLU A 255 28.29 5.65 -11.09
N LYS A 256 27.26 4.81 -11.05
CA LYS A 256 26.47 4.42 -12.24
C LYS A 256 25.82 5.63 -12.94
N LEU A 257 25.42 6.66 -12.19
CA LEU A 257 24.80 7.86 -12.74
C LEU A 257 25.80 8.82 -13.41
N HIS A 258 27.06 8.77 -13.00
CA HIS A 258 28.12 9.69 -13.48
C HIS A 258 29.11 9.04 -14.46
N HIS A 259 29.31 7.73 -14.36
CA HIS A 259 30.05 7.00 -15.36
C HIS A 259 29.11 6.66 -16.51
N LYS A 260 29.09 7.49 -17.57
CA LYS A 260 28.56 7.04 -18.86
C LYS A 260 29.28 5.74 -19.20
N PRO A 261 28.58 4.66 -19.61
CA PRO A 261 29.27 3.52 -20.18
C PRO A 261 30.07 4.06 -21.36
N GLN A 262 31.41 4.04 -21.23
CA GLN A 262 32.28 4.28 -22.37
C GLN A 262 31.84 3.31 -23.45
N GLY A 263 31.18 3.88 -24.48
CA GLY A 263 30.94 3.31 -25.78
C GLY A 263 30.79 1.81 -25.86
N CYS A 264 29.59 1.28 -25.64
CA CYS A 264 29.15 0.23 -26.53
C CYS A 264 28.76 0.94 -27.83
N ALA A 265 29.78 1.38 -28.60
CA ALA A 265 29.64 1.63 -30.00
C ALA A 265 29.20 0.29 -30.59
N LEU A 266 27.95 0.13 -30.85
CA LEU A 266 27.44 -0.83 -31.83
C LEU A 266 28.21 -0.49 -33.11
N LYS A 267 29.33 -1.19 -33.34
CA LYS A 267 29.94 -1.30 -34.66
C LYS A 267 28.95 -2.05 -35.52
N THR A 268 27.99 -1.33 -36.07
CA THR A 268 27.25 -1.76 -37.24
C THR A 268 28.26 -1.77 -38.40
N THR A 269 29.11 -2.78 -38.44
CA THR A 269 29.70 -3.20 -39.70
C THR A 269 28.61 -4.03 -40.40
N PHE A 270 27.82 -3.36 -41.23
CA PHE A 270 27.12 -4.01 -42.30
C PHE A 270 28.21 -4.60 -43.23
N LYS A 271 28.51 -5.87 -43.07
CA LYS A 271 29.09 -6.65 -44.15
C LYS A 271 27.98 -7.23 -44.93
N ASP A 272 27.76 -6.66 -46.10
CA ASP A 272 27.08 -7.35 -47.22
C ASP A 272 27.77 -8.69 -47.41
N SER A 273 27.07 -9.77 -47.08
CA SER A 273 27.32 -11.08 -47.59
C SER A 273 26.01 -11.80 -47.68
N GLN A 274 25.49 -11.77 -48.90
CA GLN A 274 24.43 -12.67 -49.36
C GLN A 274 24.84 -14.11 -49.03
N THR A 275 24.10 -14.74 -48.16
CA THR A 275 23.93 -16.19 -48.11
C THR A 275 22.54 -16.43 -47.55
N GLU A 276 21.62 -16.72 -48.44
CA GLU A 276 20.32 -17.29 -48.11
C GLU A 276 20.52 -18.60 -47.38
N GLN A 277 20.31 -18.58 -46.06
CA GLN A 277 20.01 -19.79 -45.31
C GLN A 277 18.57 -19.69 -44.82
N SER A 278 17.72 -20.50 -45.44
CA SER A 278 16.35 -20.74 -45.05
C SER A 278 16.30 -21.17 -43.60
N PHE A 279 15.89 -20.27 -42.72
CA PHE A 279 15.55 -20.58 -41.33
C PHE A 279 14.20 -21.31 -41.34
N LYS A 280 14.21 -22.63 -41.22
CA LYS A 280 13.01 -23.38 -40.81
C LYS A 280 12.80 -23.06 -39.33
N PRO A 281 11.63 -22.55 -38.90
CA PRO A 281 11.33 -22.43 -37.49
C PRO A 281 11.20 -23.85 -36.93
N SER A 282 12.17 -24.24 -36.07
CA SER A 282 11.99 -25.43 -35.25
C SER A 282 10.94 -25.09 -34.22
N ALA A 283 9.84 -25.81 -34.25
CA ALA A 283 8.76 -25.71 -33.27
C ALA A 283 9.17 -26.34 -31.92
N SER A 284 10.12 -25.73 -31.28
CA SER A 284 10.39 -25.86 -29.82
C SER A 284 11.23 -24.67 -29.41
N ALA A 285 10.58 -23.52 -29.29
CA ALA A 285 11.18 -22.45 -28.52
C ALA A 285 11.36 -23.01 -27.10
N ASP A 286 12.62 -23.16 -26.71
CA ASP A 286 13.04 -23.72 -25.45
C ASP A 286 12.63 -22.74 -24.33
N TYR A 287 11.36 -22.81 -23.93
CA TYR A 287 10.82 -22.08 -22.77
C TYR A 287 11.49 -22.46 -21.46
N GLY A 288 12.34 -23.50 -21.45
CA GLY A 288 13.06 -23.99 -20.28
C GLY A 288 14.17 -23.06 -19.79
N ARG A 289 14.74 -22.19 -20.63
CA ARG A 289 15.87 -21.32 -20.25
C ARG A 289 15.50 -20.22 -19.27
N TYR A 290 14.25 -19.79 -19.22
CA TYR A 290 13.79 -18.73 -18.32
C TYR A 290 13.13 -19.24 -17.07
N ASN A 291 13.02 -20.56 -16.88
CA ASN A 291 12.46 -21.18 -15.68
C ASN A 291 13.52 -21.57 -14.63
N THR A 292 14.80 -21.40 -14.93
CA THR A 292 15.89 -21.73 -14.03
C THR A 292 16.46 -20.46 -13.41
N TYR A 293 16.67 -20.50 -12.10
CA TYR A 293 17.34 -19.43 -11.36
C TYR A 293 18.79 -19.29 -11.84
N HIS A 294 19.15 -18.07 -12.21
CA HIS A 294 20.53 -17.64 -12.44
C HIS A 294 20.87 -16.52 -11.46
N PRO A 295 22.12 -16.47 -10.93
CA PRO A 295 22.50 -15.50 -9.90
C PRO A 295 22.33 -14.02 -10.30
N ASP A 296 22.31 -13.72 -11.60
CA ASP A 296 22.14 -12.37 -12.15
C ASP A 296 20.72 -12.09 -12.65
N THR A 297 19.72 -12.85 -12.17
CA THR A 297 18.32 -12.72 -12.58
C THR A 297 17.41 -12.36 -11.42
N VAL A 298 16.38 -11.59 -11.71
CA VAL A 298 15.33 -11.22 -10.73
C VAL A 298 14.10 -12.08 -10.99
N PRO A 299 13.56 -12.78 -9.98
CA PRO A 299 12.33 -13.56 -10.15
C PRO A 299 11.12 -12.65 -10.33
N TYR A 300 10.36 -12.91 -11.36
CA TYR A 300 9.09 -12.25 -11.67
C TYR A 300 7.98 -13.29 -11.77
N THR A 301 6.80 -13.00 -11.20
CA THR A 301 5.66 -13.90 -11.27
C THR A 301 4.55 -13.23 -12.05
N LEU A 302 4.19 -13.81 -13.18
CA LEU A 302 3.07 -13.39 -14.02
C LEU A 302 1.87 -14.29 -13.74
N ASN A 303 0.74 -13.69 -13.40
CA ASN A 303 -0.52 -14.41 -13.23
C ASN A 303 -1.34 -14.27 -14.53
N HIS A 304 -1.47 -15.34 -15.28
CA HIS A 304 -2.32 -15.43 -16.47
C HIS A 304 -3.32 -16.55 -16.27
N GLU A 305 -4.60 -16.27 -16.48
CA GLU A 305 -5.72 -17.23 -16.34
C GLU A 305 -5.73 -18.03 -15.03
N GLY A 306 -5.37 -17.37 -13.92
CA GLY A 306 -5.34 -18.02 -12.60
C GLY A 306 -4.13 -18.94 -12.34
N LYS A 307 -3.19 -19.02 -13.29
CA LYS A 307 -1.92 -19.73 -13.12
C LYS A 307 -0.77 -18.76 -13.00
N GLY A 308 0.02 -18.90 -11.92
CA GLY A 308 1.24 -18.13 -11.72
C GLY A 308 2.41 -18.74 -12.50
N HIS A 309 2.94 -18.00 -13.47
CA HIS A 309 4.15 -18.37 -14.20
C HIS A 309 5.35 -17.60 -13.61
N LYS A 310 6.38 -18.30 -13.19
CA LYS A 310 7.62 -17.69 -12.72
C LYS A 310 8.60 -17.50 -13.87
N PHE A 311 9.08 -16.27 -14.03
CA PHE A 311 10.13 -15.92 -14.99
C PHE A 311 11.33 -15.36 -14.22
N TYR A 312 12.52 -15.61 -14.75
CA TYR A 312 13.76 -15.03 -14.24
C TYR A 312 14.31 -14.07 -15.29
N ILE A 313 14.18 -12.78 -15.02
CA ILE A 313 14.58 -11.73 -15.95
C ILE A 313 16.01 -11.30 -15.62
N PRO A 314 16.95 -11.31 -16.58
CA PRO A 314 18.31 -10.83 -16.35
C PRO A 314 18.31 -9.39 -15.84
N GLU A 315 19.08 -9.09 -14.79
CA GLU A 315 19.15 -7.76 -14.17
C GLU A 315 19.51 -6.67 -15.20
N LYS A 316 20.35 -7.01 -16.18
CA LYS A 316 20.69 -6.13 -17.30
C LYS A 316 19.53 -5.75 -18.21
N VAL A 317 18.53 -6.61 -18.35
CA VAL A 317 17.32 -6.32 -19.16
C VAL A 317 16.41 -5.37 -18.39
N LEU A 318 16.29 -5.54 -17.07
CA LEU A 318 15.54 -4.61 -16.22
C LEU A 318 16.20 -3.23 -16.16
N ASP A 319 17.53 -3.15 -16.20
CA ASP A 319 18.25 -1.88 -16.26
C ASP A 319 17.96 -1.11 -17.57
N CYS A 320 17.76 -1.80 -18.70
CA CYS A 320 17.37 -1.17 -19.97
C CYS A 320 15.93 -0.60 -19.94
N PHE A 321 15.00 -1.25 -19.25
CA PHE A 321 13.64 -0.74 -19.09
C PHE A 321 13.56 0.49 -18.17
N ASN A 322 14.51 0.66 -17.25
CA ASN A 322 14.52 1.77 -16.31
C ASN A 322 14.91 3.12 -16.95
N ASP A 323 15.58 3.12 -18.11
CA ASP A 323 16.04 4.34 -18.77
C ASP A 323 15.01 4.94 -19.75
N GLU A 324 14.03 4.16 -20.21
CA GLU A 324 13.07 4.58 -21.24
C GLU A 324 11.61 4.72 -20.74
N PHE A 325 11.27 4.20 -19.55
CA PHE A 325 9.90 4.25 -19.04
C PHE A 325 9.62 5.52 -18.24
N ASP A 326 8.73 6.36 -18.76
CA ASP A 326 8.13 7.46 -18.01
C ASP A 326 7.09 6.91 -17.02
N TYR A 327 7.53 6.66 -15.78
CA TYR A 327 6.71 6.15 -14.67
C TYR A 327 5.46 6.99 -14.34
N ARG A 328 5.28 8.15 -14.99
CA ARG A 328 4.10 9.01 -14.82
C ARG A 328 2.82 8.42 -15.41
N ILE A 329 2.93 7.38 -16.25
CA ILE A 329 1.79 6.84 -17.02
C ILE A 329 1.20 5.58 -16.38
N VAL A 330 1.89 4.89 -15.47
CA VAL A 330 1.44 3.60 -14.94
C VAL A 330 0.99 3.73 -13.50
N ALA A 331 -0.33 3.76 -13.31
CA ALA A 331 -0.95 3.99 -12.01
C ALA A 331 -1.01 2.76 -11.09
N ASN A 332 -0.82 1.54 -11.63
CA ASN A 332 -0.88 0.33 -10.81
C ASN A 332 0.01 -0.81 -11.35
N THR A 333 0.34 -1.75 -10.45
CA THR A 333 1.19 -2.92 -10.75
C THR A 333 0.56 -3.86 -11.80
N GLN A 334 -0.77 -3.88 -11.92
CA GLN A 334 -1.49 -4.71 -12.89
C GLN A 334 -1.31 -4.17 -14.30
N GLU A 335 -1.41 -2.86 -14.52
CA GLU A 335 -1.16 -2.22 -15.81
C GLU A 335 0.28 -2.40 -16.27
N LEU A 336 1.26 -2.31 -15.35
CA LEU A 336 2.66 -2.63 -15.65
C LEU A 336 2.83 -4.09 -16.09
N THR A 337 2.13 -4.99 -15.41
CA THR A 337 2.14 -6.41 -15.74
C THR A 337 1.50 -6.65 -17.09
N ASP A 338 0.36 -6.04 -17.36
CA ASP A 338 -0.38 -6.18 -18.63
C ASP A 338 0.39 -5.56 -19.79
N MET A 339 1.06 -4.43 -19.60
CA MET A 339 1.95 -3.82 -20.59
C MET A 339 3.21 -4.67 -20.85
N ALA A 340 3.83 -5.21 -19.81
CA ALA A 340 4.98 -6.10 -19.95
C ALA A 340 4.60 -7.39 -20.69
N VAL A 341 3.41 -7.94 -20.41
CA VAL A 341 2.84 -9.07 -21.16
C VAL A 341 2.60 -8.70 -22.63
N ALA A 342 1.97 -7.56 -22.89
CA ALA A 342 1.68 -7.11 -24.24
C ALA A 342 2.95 -6.90 -25.06
N ILE A 343 4.01 -6.33 -24.47
CA ILE A 343 5.32 -6.17 -25.09
C ILE A 343 5.96 -7.54 -25.34
N PHE A 344 5.91 -8.44 -24.37
CA PHE A 344 6.51 -9.77 -24.50
C PHE A 344 5.78 -10.64 -25.52
N VAL A 345 4.45 -10.60 -25.53
CA VAL A 345 3.60 -11.27 -26.52
C VAL A 345 3.80 -10.63 -27.90
N GLY A 346 3.85 -9.29 -27.98
CA GLY A 346 4.14 -8.58 -29.23
C GLY A 346 5.53 -8.89 -29.82
N LEU A 347 6.53 -9.14 -28.97
CA LEU A 347 7.86 -9.60 -29.42
C LEU A 347 7.87 -11.07 -29.88
N LEU A 348 6.94 -11.88 -29.37
CA LEU A 348 6.77 -13.28 -29.78
C LEU A 348 5.87 -13.43 -31.00
N GLU A 349 4.97 -12.47 -31.25
CA GLU A 349 3.99 -12.43 -32.32
C GLU A 349 4.40 -11.53 -33.50
N THR A 350 5.67 -11.13 -33.65
CA THR A 350 6.08 -10.46 -34.88
C THR A 350 5.74 -11.38 -36.07
N PRO A 351 4.66 -11.10 -36.84
CA PRO A 351 4.34 -11.91 -37.99
C PRO A 351 5.46 -11.72 -38.98
N ASN A 352 5.96 -12.82 -39.52
CA ASN A 352 6.64 -12.79 -40.82
C ASN A 352 5.78 -12.00 -41.78
N VAL A 353 6.18 -10.78 -42.10
CA VAL A 353 5.61 -10.06 -43.24
C VAL A 353 6.04 -10.85 -44.44
N VAL A 354 5.19 -11.75 -44.87
CA VAL A 354 5.24 -12.31 -46.22
C VAL A 354 4.85 -11.17 -47.15
N THR A 355 5.82 -10.50 -47.73
CA THR A 355 5.62 -9.68 -48.90
C THR A 355 5.32 -10.66 -50.05
N GLU A 356 4.05 -10.84 -50.34
CA GLU A 356 3.67 -11.32 -51.66
C GLU A 356 4.02 -10.23 -52.68
N GLY A 357 4.88 -10.59 -53.61
CA GLY A 357 5.27 -9.79 -54.79
C GLY A 357 4.20 -9.74 -55.88
#